data_5a0598ef69ac449d4cdb56f31065e701
#
_entry.id   5a0598ef69ac449d4cdb56f31065e701
#
_cell.length_a   1.000
_cell.length_b   1.000
_cell.length_c   1.000
_cell.angle_alpha   90.00
_cell.angle_beta   90.00
_cell.angle_gamma   90.00
#
_symmetry.space_group_name_H-M   'P 1'
#
loop_
_entity.id
_entity.type
_entity.pdbx_description
1 polymer ?
#
loop_
_entity_poly.entity_id
_entity_poly.type
_entity_poly.pdbx_seq_one_letter_code
_entity_poly.pdbx_strand_id
1 'polypeptide(L)'
;MTESGAQLFARLDGRRSVRDIEPRLFPDDGGPLPGKTELLYHFLCRGVLPLAAGGLEVEVAFVDTDYTLDMLRVVSILDSRLGAVSSSGSQSSSHDAMVRSCLSRLLVMHCSSSSQLLLTLHSLETWLTSRAGLALLLIDSMSAFYWLDRCEGGASVAKQEEKLCRCAQLLARLLRDYRISLMASCHANRRRCSGASSSEPEWQYLCRPWQRLVTHRMLCSRQEAAPEGGKEHKKSQLFTVHCTSSHSSSSSATKAKSYRTSSFRVMDGGVDFI
;
A
#
# COMPACT_ATOMS: atom_id res chain seq x y z
N MET A 1 23.26 18.36 -2.14
CA MET A 1 23.90 18.21 -0.81
C MET A 1 24.71 16.92 -0.81
N THR A 2 25.96 16.94 -0.38
CA THR A 2 26.79 15.75 -0.21
C THR A 2 26.61 15.24 1.20
N GLU A 3 26.21 13.98 1.35
CA GLU A 3 26.07 13.29 2.63
C GLU A 3 27.33 12.48 2.90
N SER A 4 27.86 12.50 4.14
CA SER A 4 29.01 11.65 4.50
C SER A 4 28.58 10.19 4.67
N GLY A 5 29.52 9.24 4.50
CA GLY A 5 29.23 7.81 4.70
C GLY A 5 28.67 7.50 6.09
N ALA A 6 29.13 8.20 7.14
CA ALA A 6 28.62 8.05 8.50
C ALA A 6 27.20 8.57 8.65
N GLN A 7 26.87 9.69 8.01
CA GLN A 7 25.49 10.22 7.98
C GLN A 7 24.55 9.30 7.21
N LEU A 8 25.00 8.76 6.06
CA LEU A 8 24.26 7.77 5.31
C LEU A 8 23.99 6.52 6.15
N PHE A 9 25.01 6.00 6.83
CA PHE A 9 24.90 4.82 7.70
C PHE A 9 23.90 5.08 8.84
N ALA A 10 24.04 6.17 9.59
CA ALA A 10 23.12 6.51 10.68
C ALA A 10 21.69 6.68 10.21
N ARG A 11 21.47 7.27 9.02
CA ARG A 11 20.14 7.42 8.43
C ARG A 11 19.52 6.09 8.03
N LEU A 12 20.31 5.17 7.48
CA LEU A 12 19.82 3.85 7.06
C LEU A 12 19.63 2.90 8.25
N ASP A 13 20.50 2.97 9.24
CA ASP A 13 20.42 2.15 10.45
C ASP A 13 19.24 2.56 11.33
N GLY A 14 18.96 3.88 11.43
CA GLY A 14 17.83 4.40 12.19
C GLY A 14 16.46 4.15 11.55
N ARG A 15 16.37 3.61 10.33
CA ARG A 15 15.11 3.30 9.68
C ARG A 15 14.49 2.03 10.25
N ARG A 16 13.26 2.14 10.76
CA ARG A 16 12.51 0.99 11.22
C ARG A 16 12.06 0.15 10.02
N SER A 17 12.22 -1.16 10.14
CA SER A 17 11.67 -2.11 9.17
C SER A 17 10.14 -2.13 9.27
N VAL A 18 9.47 -2.10 8.13
CA VAL A 18 8.02 -2.32 8.05
C VAL A 18 7.65 -3.75 7.64
N ARG A 19 8.60 -4.70 7.74
CA ARG A 19 8.37 -6.11 7.38
C ARG A 19 7.22 -6.71 8.16
N ASP A 20 7.05 -6.29 9.42
CA ASP A 20 6.00 -6.77 10.31
C ASP A 20 4.74 -5.90 10.29
N ILE A 21 4.56 -5.05 9.26
CA ILE A 21 3.41 -4.15 9.15
C ILE A 21 2.10 -4.93 9.12
N GLU A 22 2.08 -6.10 8.52
CA GLU A 22 0.98 -7.07 8.62
C GLU A 22 1.52 -8.49 8.42
N PRO A 23 1.92 -9.18 9.51
CA PRO A 23 2.43 -10.55 9.45
C PRO A 23 1.49 -11.56 8.79
N ARG A 24 0.17 -11.30 8.85
CA ARG A 24 -0.86 -12.14 8.23
C ARG A 24 -0.94 -12.01 6.71
N LEU A 25 -0.36 -10.96 6.13
CA LEU A 25 -0.28 -10.76 4.67
C LEU A 25 1.04 -11.22 4.08
N PHE A 26 2.12 -11.08 4.82
CA PHE A 26 3.50 -11.30 4.38
C PHE A 26 4.26 -12.36 5.18
N PRO A 27 3.63 -13.27 5.86
CA PRO A 27 4.36 -14.29 6.57
C PRO A 27 4.76 -15.41 5.64
N ASP A 28 5.47 -16.37 6.15
CA ASP A 28 5.86 -17.54 5.38
C ASP A 28 4.70 -18.44 4.99
N ASP A 29 3.48 -18.25 5.55
CA ASP A 29 2.27 -18.99 5.18
C ASP A 29 0.93 -18.25 5.36
N GLY A 30 0.11 -18.15 4.35
CA GLY A 30 -1.26 -18.12 3.96
C GLY A 30 -2.23 -16.97 4.21
N GLY A 31 -2.83 -16.27 3.28
CA GLY A 31 -4.15 -15.82 3.28
C GLY A 31 -4.66 -14.52 2.63
N PRO A 32 -5.90 -14.36 2.11
CA PRO A 32 -6.43 -13.32 1.18
C PRO A 32 -7.10 -12.04 1.68
N LEU A 33 -7.43 -11.09 0.74
CA LEU A 33 -7.93 -9.74 1.01
C LEU A 33 -8.70 -9.00 -0.08
N PRO A 34 -9.73 -8.19 0.12
CA PRO A 34 -10.16 -7.04 -0.68
C PRO A 34 -10.57 -5.78 0.06
N GLY A 35 -11.03 -4.74 -0.71
CA GLY A 35 -11.10 -3.38 -0.24
C GLY A 35 -9.71 -2.75 -0.32
N LYS A 36 -9.23 -2.48 -1.54
CA LYS A 36 -7.87 -1.95 -1.75
C LYS A 36 -7.58 -0.72 -0.88
N THR A 37 -8.51 0.21 -0.83
CA THR A 37 -8.39 1.44 -0.05
C THR A 37 -8.45 1.18 1.47
N GLU A 38 -9.35 0.31 1.94
CA GLU A 38 -9.42 -0.06 3.37
C GLU A 38 -8.13 -0.76 3.81
N LEU A 39 -7.52 -1.54 2.93
CA LEU A 39 -6.25 -2.18 3.19
C LEU A 39 -5.10 -1.15 3.26
N LEU A 40 -5.09 -0.16 2.38
CA LEU A 40 -4.14 0.94 2.47
C LEU A 40 -4.33 1.73 3.77
N TYR A 41 -5.56 1.97 4.20
CA TYR A 41 -5.85 2.58 5.51
C TYR A 41 -5.37 1.71 6.67
N HIS A 42 -5.51 0.39 6.57
CA HIS A 42 -4.96 -0.52 7.57
C HIS A 42 -3.45 -0.37 7.70
N PHE A 43 -2.70 -0.36 6.59
CA PHE A 43 -1.26 -0.16 6.60
C PHE A 43 -0.86 1.24 7.07
N LEU A 44 -1.60 2.27 6.64
CA LEU A 44 -1.41 3.64 7.10
C LEU A 44 -1.52 3.71 8.63
N CYS A 45 -2.66 3.25 9.18
CA CYS A 45 -2.92 3.30 10.61
C CYS A 45 -1.89 2.46 11.39
N ARG A 46 -1.55 1.26 10.91
CA ARG A 46 -0.50 0.44 11.54
C ARG A 46 0.87 1.11 11.50
N GLY A 47 1.19 1.83 10.43
CA GLY A 47 2.42 2.60 10.32
C GLY A 47 2.51 3.68 11.39
N VAL A 48 1.48 4.52 11.52
CA VAL A 48 1.51 5.71 12.39
C VAL A 48 1.18 5.44 13.86
N LEU A 49 0.46 4.36 14.17
CA LEU A 49 0.11 3.99 15.55
C LEU A 49 1.35 3.73 16.41
N PRO A 50 1.32 4.05 17.71
CA PRO A 50 2.39 3.73 18.64
C PRO A 50 2.53 2.22 18.83
N LEU A 51 3.73 1.76 19.20
CA LEU A 51 4.03 0.35 19.46
C LEU A 51 3.08 -0.27 20.49
N ALA A 52 2.71 0.48 21.53
CA ALA A 52 1.78 0.04 22.55
C ALA A 52 0.38 -0.28 22.00
N ALA A 53 -0.04 0.34 20.89
CA ALA A 53 -1.29 0.08 20.20
C ALA A 53 -1.12 -0.89 19.01
N GLY A 54 -0.05 -1.67 18.98
CA GLY A 54 0.24 -2.64 17.93
C GLY A 54 0.67 -2.00 16.60
N GLY A 55 1.08 -0.72 16.61
CA GLY A 55 1.62 -0.01 15.45
C GLY A 55 3.12 -0.16 15.30
N LEU A 56 3.70 0.51 14.32
CA LEU A 56 5.14 0.54 14.05
C LEU A 56 5.78 1.87 14.45
N GLU A 57 4.97 2.89 14.71
CA GLU A 57 5.39 4.24 15.09
C GLU A 57 6.39 4.85 14.08
N VAL A 58 6.10 4.68 12.78
CA VAL A 58 6.87 5.23 11.67
C VAL A 58 6.13 6.38 10.99
N GLU A 59 6.86 7.21 10.25
CA GLU A 59 6.24 8.18 9.36
C GLU A 59 5.79 7.49 8.06
N VAL A 60 4.62 7.90 7.57
CA VAL A 60 3.97 7.36 6.37
C VAL A 60 3.72 8.50 5.39
N ALA A 61 4.15 8.31 4.14
CA ALA A 61 3.76 9.18 3.04
C ALA A 61 2.61 8.51 2.26
N PHE A 62 1.51 9.23 2.08
CA PHE A 62 0.37 8.79 1.28
C PHE A 62 0.21 9.69 0.05
N VAL A 63 0.34 9.10 -1.13
CA VAL A 63 0.11 9.79 -2.41
C VAL A 63 -1.28 9.41 -2.91
N ASP A 64 -2.19 10.38 -2.87
CA ASP A 64 -3.57 10.25 -3.32
C ASP A 64 -3.69 10.80 -4.76
N THR A 65 -3.93 9.90 -5.72
CA THR A 65 -4.07 10.22 -7.14
C THR A 65 -5.52 10.18 -7.61
N ASP A 66 -6.38 9.51 -6.86
CA ASP A 66 -7.79 9.35 -7.17
C ASP A 66 -8.68 10.29 -6.33
N TYR A 67 -8.07 11.06 -5.42
CA TYR A 67 -8.76 11.95 -4.46
C TYR A 67 -9.81 11.22 -3.62
N THR A 68 -9.48 9.98 -3.22
CA THR A 68 -10.36 9.09 -2.46
C THR A 68 -9.97 8.93 -0.99
N LEU A 69 -8.92 9.60 -0.52
CA LEU A 69 -8.49 9.55 0.87
C LEU A 69 -9.56 10.14 1.80
N ASP A 70 -10.23 9.30 2.55
CA ASP A 70 -11.18 9.69 3.59
C ASP A 70 -10.45 9.83 4.95
N MET A 71 -10.11 11.07 5.29
CA MET A 71 -9.44 11.38 6.57
C MET A 71 -10.34 11.12 7.79
N LEU A 72 -11.67 11.24 7.65
CA LEU A 72 -12.58 10.93 8.76
C LEU A 72 -12.57 9.43 9.04
N ARG A 73 -12.50 8.62 7.99
CA ARG A 73 -12.34 7.16 8.11
C ARG A 73 -11.02 6.79 8.78
N VAL A 74 -9.92 7.41 8.38
CA VAL A 74 -8.59 7.20 9.00
C VAL A 74 -8.62 7.56 10.49
N VAL A 75 -9.19 8.71 10.85
CA VAL A 75 -9.33 9.14 12.24
C VAL A 75 -10.20 8.15 13.03
N SER A 76 -11.33 7.71 12.48
CA SER A 76 -12.21 6.71 13.13
C SER A 76 -11.49 5.39 13.43
N ILE A 77 -10.64 4.93 12.51
CA ILE A 77 -9.84 3.72 12.71
C ILE A 77 -8.79 3.93 13.82
N LEU A 78 -8.09 5.07 13.81
CA LEU A 78 -7.10 5.41 14.84
C LEU A 78 -7.75 5.49 16.22
N ASP A 79 -8.86 6.20 16.30
CA ASP A 79 -9.64 6.38 17.51
C ASP A 79 -10.08 5.04 18.13
N SER A 80 -10.66 4.19 17.33
CA SER A 80 -11.07 2.83 17.73
C SER A 80 -9.91 1.98 18.25
N ARG A 81 -8.74 2.04 17.57
CA ARG A 81 -7.57 1.22 17.94
C ARG A 81 -6.86 1.76 19.19
N LEU A 82 -6.79 3.06 19.34
CA LEU A 82 -6.23 3.69 20.55
C LEU A 82 -7.16 3.50 21.76
N GLY A 83 -8.48 3.59 21.56
CA GLY A 83 -9.48 3.34 22.59
C GLY A 83 -9.43 1.92 23.15
N ALA A 84 -9.12 0.91 22.29
CA ALA A 84 -8.98 -0.47 22.72
C ALA A 84 -7.78 -0.71 23.68
N VAL A 85 -6.77 0.17 23.66
CA VAL A 85 -5.56 0.05 24.51
C VAL A 85 -5.66 0.90 25.77
N SER A 86 -6.46 1.99 25.72
CA SER A 86 -6.68 2.86 26.87
C SER A 86 -7.63 2.19 27.85
N SER A 87 -7.10 1.50 28.86
CA SER A 87 -7.89 0.99 29.99
C SER A 87 -8.58 2.17 30.68
N SER A 88 -9.89 2.02 30.88
CA SER A 88 -10.86 2.87 31.57
C SER A 88 -10.26 3.88 32.56
N GLY A 89 -10.19 5.15 32.20
CA GLY A 89 -9.82 6.22 33.12
C GLY A 89 -9.00 7.38 32.54
N SER A 90 -8.49 7.26 31.29
CA SER A 90 -7.72 8.34 30.67
C SER A 90 -8.64 9.49 30.25
N GLN A 91 -8.30 10.72 30.69
CA GLN A 91 -9.04 11.92 30.30
C GLN A 91 -9.06 12.07 28.78
N SER A 92 -10.18 12.49 28.22
CA SER A 92 -10.40 12.71 26.77
C SER A 92 -9.27 13.51 26.11
N SER A 93 -8.67 14.47 26.82
CA SER A 93 -7.55 15.28 26.34
C SER A 93 -6.27 14.47 26.00
N SER A 94 -6.02 13.38 26.72
CA SER A 94 -4.87 12.50 26.45
C SER A 94 -5.10 11.66 25.18
N HIS A 95 -6.33 11.22 24.94
CA HIS A 95 -6.68 10.44 23.75
C HIS A 95 -6.57 11.29 22.46
N ASP A 96 -7.12 12.52 22.48
CA ASP A 96 -7.01 13.45 21.36
C ASP A 96 -5.53 13.80 21.05
N ALA A 97 -4.70 13.93 22.06
CA ALA A 97 -3.27 14.17 21.89
C ALA A 97 -2.58 12.98 21.20
N MET A 98 -2.97 11.73 21.52
CA MET A 98 -2.45 10.53 20.86
C MET A 98 -2.87 10.46 19.38
N VAL A 99 -4.14 10.73 19.07
CA VAL A 99 -4.61 10.80 17.69
C VAL A 99 -3.84 11.85 16.89
N ARG A 100 -3.67 13.04 17.43
CA ARG A 100 -2.87 14.11 16.80
C ARG A 100 -1.42 13.69 16.59
N SER A 101 -0.82 13.01 17.55
CA SER A 101 0.54 12.47 17.43
C SER A 101 0.64 11.43 16.32
N CYS A 102 -0.36 10.56 16.12
CA CYS A 102 -0.41 9.63 14.99
C CYS A 102 -0.51 10.39 13.67
N LEU A 103 -1.41 11.36 13.58
CA LEU A 103 -1.61 12.16 12.36
C LEU A 103 -0.39 13.02 12.00
N SER A 104 0.42 13.45 12.98
CA SER A 104 1.66 14.19 12.71
C SER A 104 2.74 13.34 12.00
N ARG A 105 2.61 12.01 12.03
CA ARG A 105 3.46 11.06 11.29
C ARG A 105 2.95 10.79 9.87
N LEU A 106 1.80 11.33 9.49
CA LEU A 106 1.21 11.16 8.17
C LEU A 106 1.51 12.37 7.28
N LEU A 107 2.12 12.12 6.12
CA LEU A 107 2.31 13.10 5.06
C LEU A 107 1.38 12.73 3.89
N VAL A 108 0.45 13.62 3.55
CA VAL A 108 -0.49 13.43 2.43
C VAL A 108 -0.10 14.32 1.27
N MET A 109 -0.05 13.75 0.07
CA MET A 109 0.25 14.44 -1.17
C MET A 109 -0.79 14.09 -2.23
N HIS A 110 -1.42 15.09 -2.82
CA HIS A 110 -2.39 14.91 -3.91
C HIS A 110 -1.71 15.10 -5.26
N CYS A 111 -2.05 14.24 -6.23
CA CYS A 111 -1.56 14.33 -7.59
C CYS A 111 -2.72 14.24 -8.58
N SER A 112 -2.83 15.19 -9.51
CA SER A 112 -3.89 15.26 -10.53
C SER A 112 -3.43 14.80 -11.92
N SER A 113 -2.16 14.42 -12.07
CA SER A 113 -1.58 13.91 -13.31
C SER A 113 -0.34 13.06 -13.06
N SER A 114 0.03 12.24 -14.03
CA SER A 114 1.27 11.46 -14.01
C SER A 114 2.53 12.33 -13.96
N SER A 115 2.50 13.51 -14.58
CA SER A 115 3.60 14.48 -14.50
C SER A 115 3.72 15.03 -13.08
N GLN A 116 2.61 15.34 -12.43
CA GLN A 116 2.61 15.79 -11.04
C GLN A 116 3.05 14.67 -10.09
N LEU A 117 2.62 13.43 -10.34
CA LEU A 117 3.11 12.27 -9.60
C LEU A 117 4.64 12.14 -9.70
N LEU A 118 5.20 12.27 -10.90
CA LEU A 118 6.65 12.23 -11.10
C LEU A 118 7.37 13.33 -10.32
N LEU A 119 6.87 14.57 -10.35
CA LEU A 119 7.42 15.70 -9.58
C LEU A 119 7.31 15.45 -8.06
N THR A 120 6.19 14.91 -7.60
CA THR A 120 5.97 14.55 -6.19
C THR A 120 6.97 13.49 -5.74
N LEU A 121 7.23 12.48 -6.55
CA LEU A 121 8.24 11.46 -6.24
C LEU A 121 9.66 12.02 -6.20
N HIS A 122 9.98 13.02 -7.04
CA HIS A 122 11.26 13.74 -6.95
C HIS A 122 11.37 14.57 -5.66
N SER A 123 10.31 15.29 -5.28
CA SER A 123 10.31 16.06 -4.03
C SER A 123 10.35 15.14 -2.80
N LEU A 124 9.78 13.93 -2.89
CA LEU A 124 9.83 12.94 -1.80
C LEU A 124 11.27 12.56 -1.42
N GLU A 125 12.22 12.62 -2.35
CA GLU A 125 13.64 12.37 -2.08
C GLU A 125 14.20 13.35 -1.04
N THR A 126 13.79 14.62 -1.08
CA THR A 126 14.17 15.63 -0.08
C THR A 126 13.61 15.31 1.29
N TRP A 127 12.36 14.81 1.35
CA TRP A 127 11.74 14.38 2.61
C TRP A 127 12.42 13.14 3.18
N LEU A 128 12.75 12.18 2.32
CA LEU A 128 13.45 10.96 2.71
C LEU A 128 14.87 11.22 3.24
N THR A 129 15.54 12.26 2.73
CA THR A 129 16.84 12.68 3.24
C THR A 129 16.76 13.36 4.60
N SER A 130 15.72 14.13 4.86
CA SER A 130 15.56 14.91 6.09
C SER A 130 14.83 14.16 7.21
N ARG A 131 14.05 13.11 6.89
CA ARG A 131 13.21 12.38 7.82
C ARG A 131 13.55 10.89 7.85
N ALA A 132 14.37 10.47 8.80
CA ALA A 132 14.74 9.07 8.97
C ALA A 132 13.54 8.18 9.38
N GLY A 133 12.51 8.76 9.99
CA GLY A 133 11.28 8.07 10.39
C GLY A 133 10.36 7.69 9.24
N LEU A 134 10.53 8.29 8.03
CA LEU A 134 9.71 8.01 6.85
C LEU A 134 10.07 6.65 6.26
N ALA A 135 9.31 5.62 6.60
CA ALA A 135 9.62 4.23 6.27
C ALA A 135 8.60 3.58 5.31
N LEU A 136 7.40 4.15 5.17
CA LEU A 136 6.32 3.59 4.36
C LEU A 136 5.79 4.64 3.37
N LEU A 137 5.73 4.25 2.09
CA LEU A 137 5.09 5.00 1.01
C LEU A 137 3.84 4.24 0.57
N LEU A 138 2.70 4.90 0.57
CA LEU A 138 1.43 4.39 0.06
C LEU A 138 1.01 5.20 -1.16
N ILE A 139 0.53 4.56 -2.23
CA ILE A 139 0.06 5.23 -3.45
C ILE A 139 -1.31 4.67 -3.83
N ASP A 140 -2.33 5.51 -3.82
CA ASP A 140 -3.69 5.19 -4.27
C ASP A 140 -4.10 6.12 -5.41
N SER A 141 -3.96 5.71 -6.67
CA SER A 141 -3.44 4.48 -7.27
C SER A 141 -2.33 4.75 -8.30
N MET A 142 -1.47 3.76 -8.54
CA MET A 142 -0.46 3.87 -9.62
C MET A 142 -1.07 3.86 -11.02
N SER A 143 -2.32 3.47 -11.16
CA SER A 143 -3.02 3.36 -12.44
C SER A 143 -3.97 4.52 -12.75
N ALA A 144 -4.09 5.52 -11.87
CA ALA A 144 -5.05 6.62 -12.01
C ALA A 144 -4.99 7.31 -13.38
N PHE A 145 -3.78 7.58 -13.85
CA PHE A 145 -3.56 8.32 -15.11
C PHE A 145 -3.28 7.42 -16.32
N TYR A 146 -3.34 6.09 -16.17
CA TYR A 146 -2.97 5.14 -17.21
C TYR A 146 -3.70 5.37 -18.53
N TRP A 147 -5.00 5.58 -18.49
CA TRP A 147 -5.80 5.78 -19.70
C TRP A 147 -5.59 7.16 -20.32
N LEU A 148 -5.37 8.20 -19.50
CA LEU A 148 -5.07 9.56 -19.98
C LEU A 148 -3.74 9.57 -20.72
N ASP A 149 -2.67 9.05 -20.12
CA ASP A 149 -1.34 8.95 -20.75
C ASP A 149 -1.38 8.11 -22.02
N ARG A 150 -2.20 7.06 -22.03
CA ARG A 150 -2.37 6.22 -23.20
C ARG A 150 -3.05 6.95 -24.36
N CYS A 151 -4.04 7.78 -24.08
CA CYS A 151 -4.67 8.63 -25.09
C CYS A 151 -3.71 9.70 -25.64
N GLU A 152 -2.92 10.34 -24.77
CA GLU A 152 -1.93 11.33 -25.15
C GLU A 152 -0.77 10.75 -26.00
N GLY A 153 -0.38 9.49 -25.74
CA GLY A 153 0.72 8.82 -26.42
C GLY A 153 0.45 8.42 -27.88
N GLY A 154 -0.78 8.57 -28.37
CA GLY A 154 -1.20 8.22 -29.71
C GLY A 154 -0.93 6.74 -30.05
N ALA A 155 -0.37 6.44 -31.23
CA ALA A 155 -0.09 5.08 -31.67
C ALA A 155 1.16 4.44 -31.05
N SER A 156 1.99 5.22 -30.34
CA SER A 156 3.27 4.73 -29.80
C SER A 156 3.11 4.22 -28.36
N VAL A 157 3.19 2.91 -28.13
CA VAL A 157 3.17 2.29 -26.80
C VAL A 157 4.27 2.86 -25.89
N ALA A 158 5.46 3.16 -26.43
CA ALA A 158 6.55 3.74 -25.65
C ALA A 158 6.18 5.11 -25.09
N LYS A 159 5.50 5.96 -25.86
CA LYS A 159 5.01 7.26 -25.40
C LYS A 159 3.85 7.11 -24.41
N GLN A 160 2.96 6.15 -24.64
CA GLN A 160 1.82 5.86 -23.76
C GLN A 160 2.27 5.47 -22.33
N GLU A 161 3.40 4.79 -22.21
CA GLU A 161 3.92 4.30 -20.93
C GLU A 161 5.08 5.15 -20.36
N GLU A 162 5.55 6.17 -21.07
CA GLU A 162 6.77 6.91 -20.74
C GLU A 162 6.75 7.48 -19.32
N LYS A 163 5.70 8.22 -18.97
CA LYS A 163 5.58 8.88 -17.66
C LYS A 163 5.55 7.85 -16.53
N LEU A 164 4.78 6.78 -16.72
CA LEU A 164 4.68 5.68 -15.75
C LEU A 164 5.99 4.91 -15.61
N CYS A 165 6.71 4.70 -16.72
CA CYS A 165 8.04 4.09 -16.69
C CYS A 165 9.02 4.92 -15.87
N ARG A 166 9.01 6.26 -16.05
CA ARG A 166 9.85 7.19 -15.26
C ARG A 166 9.50 7.15 -13.78
N CYS A 167 8.21 7.16 -13.43
CA CYS A 167 7.76 7.01 -12.04
C CYS A 167 8.25 5.68 -11.43
N ALA A 168 8.09 4.56 -12.15
CA ALA A 168 8.53 3.25 -11.68
C ALA A 168 10.06 3.15 -11.49
N GLN A 169 10.83 3.73 -12.39
CA GLN A 169 12.30 3.79 -12.28
C GLN A 169 12.75 4.64 -11.08
N LEU A 170 12.10 5.78 -10.86
CA LEU A 170 12.38 6.63 -9.70
C LEU A 170 12.01 5.93 -8.40
N LEU A 171 10.85 5.28 -8.33
CA LEU A 171 10.46 4.47 -7.18
C LEU A 171 11.46 3.34 -6.90
N ALA A 172 11.93 2.63 -7.94
CA ALA A 172 12.95 1.59 -7.77
C ALA A 172 14.24 2.14 -7.15
N ARG A 173 14.65 3.36 -7.51
CA ARG A 173 15.79 4.06 -6.91
C ARG A 173 15.50 4.42 -5.46
N LEU A 174 14.38 5.07 -5.17
CA LEU A 174 14.01 5.49 -3.82
C LEU A 174 13.92 4.30 -2.84
N LEU A 175 13.30 3.20 -3.27
CA LEU A 175 13.17 1.98 -2.45
C LEU A 175 14.53 1.38 -2.11
N ARG A 176 15.45 1.34 -3.07
CA ARG A 176 16.80 0.81 -2.88
C ARG A 176 17.66 1.72 -2.00
N ASP A 177 17.67 3.02 -2.33
CA ASP A 177 18.62 3.97 -1.74
C ASP A 177 18.18 4.39 -0.32
N TYR A 178 16.87 4.40 -0.05
CA TYR A 178 16.30 4.79 1.25
C TYR A 178 15.73 3.63 2.06
N ARG A 179 15.71 2.42 1.54
CA ARG A 179 15.18 1.21 2.21
C ARG A 179 13.76 1.38 2.76
N ILE A 180 12.93 2.17 2.08
CA ILE A 180 11.51 2.31 2.42
C ILE A 180 10.70 1.15 1.83
N SER A 181 9.50 0.93 2.37
CA SER A 181 8.52 0.01 1.78
C SER A 181 7.49 0.78 0.98
N LEU A 182 7.05 0.19 -0.14
CA LEU A 182 6.01 0.74 -0.99
C LEU A 182 4.84 -0.22 -1.04
N MET A 183 3.63 0.32 -0.84
CA MET A 183 2.39 -0.36 -1.18
C MET A 183 1.58 0.55 -2.09
N ALA A 184 1.07 -0.01 -3.17
CA ALA A 184 0.29 0.76 -4.14
C ALA A 184 -0.92 -0.03 -4.62
N SER A 185 -2.05 0.66 -4.73
CA SER A 185 -3.20 0.10 -5.43
C SER A 185 -3.03 0.25 -6.94
N CYS A 186 -3.61 -0.67 -7.68
CA CYS A 186 -3.69 -0.62 -9.13
C CYS A 186 -5.05 -1.17 -9.59
N HIS A 187 -5.59 -0.63 -10.68
CA HIS A 187 -6.68 -1.27 -11.39
C HIS A 187 -6.12 -2.37 -12.29
N ALA A 188 -6.65 -3.57 -12.17
CA ALA A 188 -6.25 -4.69 -13.00
C ALA A 188 -7.06 -4.67 -14.31
N ASN A 189 -6.39 -4.57 -15.44
CA ASN A 189 -7.02 -4.68 -16.75
C ASN A 189 -7.02 -6.14 -17.21
N ARG A 190 -8.21 -6.71 -17.39
CA ARG A 190 -8.36 -8.06 -17.94
C ARG A 190 -8.19 -8.02 -19.45
N ARG A 191 -7.11 -8.59 -19.98
CA ARG A 191 -7.01 -8.84 -21.41
C ARG A 191 -7.93 -10.00 -21.79
N ARG A 192 -8.84 -9.76 -22.72
CA ARG A 192 -9.49 -10.87 -23.45
C ARG A 192 -8.47 -11.41 -24.45
N CYS A 193 -7.76 -12.46 -24.10
CA CYS A 193 -7.00 -13.21 -25.08
C CYS A 193 -8.00 -13.98 -25.95
N SER A 194 -8.09 -13.62 -27.24
CA SER A 194 -8.78 -14.40 -28.27
C SER A 194 -7.88 -15.55 -28.72
N GLY A 195 -7.63 -16.53 -27.87
CA GLY A 195 -6.82 -17.69 -28.20
C GLY A 195 -6.96 -18.75 -27.12
N ALA A 196 -7.37 -19.94 -27.51
CA ALA A 196 -7.60 -21.06 -26.62
C ALA A 196 -6.31 -21.47 -25.90
N SER A 197 -6.47 -21.87 -24.62
CA SER A 197 -5.60 -22.75 -23.81
C SER A 197 -4.79 -22.20 -22.63
N SER A 198 -5.10 -21.03 -22.07
CA SER A 198 -4.61 -20.78 -20.69
C SER A 198 -5.79 -20.50 -19.76
N SER A 199 -5.96 -21.36 -18.75
CA SER A 199 -7.07 -21.34 -17.78
C SER A 199 -6.97 -20.19 -16.77
N GLU A 200 -5.92 -19.36 -16.80
CA GLU A 200 -5.77 -18.20 -15.94
C GLU A 200 -5.89 -16.90 -16.74
N PRO A 201 -6.68 -15.92 -16.26
CA PRO A 201 -6.75 -14.62 -16.91
C PRO A 201 -5.40 -13.91 -16.77
N GLU A 202 -4.75 -13.64 -17.90
CA GLU A 202 -3.50 -12.90 -17.92
C GLU A 202 -3.79 -11.43 -17.63
N TRP A 203 -3.48 -11.01 -16.42
CA TRP A 203 -3.63 -9.63 -15.96
C TRP A 203 -2.48 -8.77 -16.50
N GLN A 204 -2.79 -7.79 -17.33
CA GLN A 204 -1.79 -6.83 -17.79
C GLN A 204 -1.64 -5.72 -16.73
N TYR A 205 -0.48 -5.72 -16.05
CA TYR A 205 -0.15 -4.78 -15.00
C TYR A 205 0.80 -3.69 -15.50
N LEU A 206 0.29 -2.55 -15.91
CA LEU A 206 1.07 -1.36 -16.21
C LEU A 206 2.35 -1.62 -17.05
N CYS A 207 3.39 -0.78 -16.90
CA CYS A 207 4.63 -0.90 -17.67
C CYS A 207 5.60 -1.96 -17.11
N ARG A 208 6.56 -2.41 -17.95
CA ARG A 208 7.57 -3.41 -17.55
C ARG A 208 8.44 -3.00 -16.34
N PRO A 209 8.92 -1.74 -16.21
CA PRO A 209 9.66 -1.34 -15.01
C PRO A 209 8.85 -1.51 -13.72
N TRP A 210 7.56 -1.17 -13.74
CA TRP A 210 6.66 -1.39 -12.60
C TRP A 210 6.53 -2.88 -12.27
N GLN A 211 6.31 -3.73 -13.28
CA GLN A 211 6.17 -5.18 -13.07
C GLN A 211 7.41 -5.82 -12.44
N ARG A 212 8.61 -5.29 -12.73
CA ARG A 212 9.88 -5.76 -12.14
C ARG A 212 10.07 -5.28 -10.71
N LEU A 213 9.50 -4.13 -10.37
CA LEU A 213 9.57 -3.54 -9.04
C LEU A 213 8.70 -4.29 -8.03
N VAL A 214 7.56 -4.81 -8.48
CA VAL A 214 6.58 -5.47 -7.63
C VAL A 214 7.08 -6.84 -7.18
N THR A 215 7.26 -7.01 -5.87
CA THR A 215 7.66 -8.28 -5.23
C THR A 215 6.46 -9.12 -4.80
N HIS A 216 5.38 -8.46 -4.35
CA HIS A 216 4.15 -9.11 -3.92
C HIS A 216 2.97 -8.50 -4.66
N ARG A 217 2.05 -9.35 -5.11
CA ARG A 217 0.80 -8.93 -5.75
C ARG A 217 -0.37 -9.45 -4.96
N MET A 218 -1.28 -8.57 -4.62
CA MET A 218 -2.49 -8.89 -3.89
C MET A 218 -3.70 -8.66 -4.80
N LEU A 219 -4.41 -9.73 -5.13
CA LEU A 219 -5.66 -9.66 -5.89
C LEU A 219 -6.82 -9.69 -4.90
N CYS A 220 -7.57 -8.60 -4.87
CA CYS A 220 -8.66 -8.39 -3.93
C CYS A 220 -10.02 -8.70 -4.55
N SER A 221 -10.87 -9.49 -3.87
CA SER A 221 -12.24 -9.80 -4.28
C SER A 221 -13.23 -9.71 -3.10
N ARG A 222 -14.44 -9.25 -3.34
CA ARG A 222 -15.52 -9.22 -2.35
C ARG A 222 -16.23 -10.58 -2.35
N GLN A 223 -16.49 -11.15 -1.18
CA GLN A 223 -17.36 -12.30 -1.07
C GLN A 223 -18.82 -11.83 -1.03
N GLU A 224 -19.63 -12.37 -1.91
CA GLU A 224 -21.09 -12.21 -1.79
C GLU A 224 -21.55 -13.06 -0.61
N ALA A 225 -22.16 -12.42 0.39
CA ALA A 225 -22.82 -13.14 1.47
C ALA A 225 -23.96 -13.95 0.89
N ALA A 226 -23.97 -15.27 1.08
CA ALA A 226 -25.14 -16.08 0.81
C ALA A 226 -26.33 -15.50 1.60
N PRO A 227 -27.55 -15.48 1.03
CA PRO A 227 -28.72 -14.99 1.71
C PRO A 227 -29.15 -15.99 2.80
N GLU A 228 -28.51 -15.94 3.96
CA GLU A 228 -29.02 -16.64 5.14
C GLU A 228 -30.12 -15.79 5.78
N GLY A 229 -31.31 -16.39 5.87
CA GLY A 229 -32.52 -15.75 6.36
C GLY A 229 -32.43 -15.34 7.83
N GLY A 230 -32.79 -14.10 8.10
CA GLY A 230 -33.34 -13.66 9.36
C GLY A 230 -32.38 -13.03 10.35
N LYS A 231 -32.53 -11.75 10.51
CA LYS A 231 -32.13 -10.74 11.48
C LYS A 231 -31.12 -9.74 10.94
N GLU A 232 -31.48 -8.46 11.08
CA GLU A 232 -30.66 -7.29 10.73
C GLU A 232 -29.40 -7.23 11.60
N HIS A 233 -28.39 -8.01 11.26
CA HIS A 233 -27.03 -7.72 11.68
C HIS A 233 -26.38 -6.82 10.62
N LYS A 234 -25.87 -5.66 11.04
CA LYS A 234 -25.03 -4.74 10.29
C LYS A 234 -24.15 -5.54 9.32
N LYS A 235 -24.41 -5.45 8.00
CA LYS A 235 -23.74 -6.28 6.97
C LYS A 235 -22.25 -6.00 6.98
N SER A 236 -21.48 -6.75 7.76
CA SER A 236 -20.02 -6.71 7.69
C SER A 236 -19.62 -7.25 6.30
N GLN A 237 -18.90 -6.44 5.55
CA GLN A 237 -18.43 -6.86 4.23
C GLN A 237 -17.25 -7.80 4.41
N LEU A 238 -17.44 -9.05 4.00
CA LEU A 238 -16.39 -10.06 3.99
C LEU A 238 -15.65 -10.03 2.66
N PHE A 239 -14.41 -10.21 2.80
CA PHE A 239 -13.55 -10.01 1.68
C PHE A 239 -12.40 -11.04 1.57
N THR A 240 -11.81 -11.29 0.33
CA THR A 240 -10.77 -12.28 -0.01
C THR A 240 -9.63 -11.68 -0.87
N VAL A 241 -8.33 -11.83 -0.52
CA VAL A 241 -7.16 -11.56 -1.41
C VAL A 241 -6.32 -12.81 -1.64
N HIS A 242 -5.85 -12.93 -2.82
CA HIS A 242 -4.79 -13.86 -3.19
C HIS A 242 -3.47 -13.10 -3.30
N CYS A 243 -2.53 -13.38 -2.43
CA CYS A 243 -1.18 -12.83 -2.49
C CYS A 243 -0.28 -13.78 -3.28
N THR A 244 0.43 -13.25 -4.28
CA THR A 244 1.46 -13.98 -5.01
C THR A 244 2.80 -13.27 -4.83
N SER A 245 3.83 -13.98 -4.40
CA SER A 245 5.19 -13.46 -4.35
C SER A 245 6.00 -13.94 -5.55
N SER A 246 6.81 -13.03 -6.12
CA SER A 246 7.79 -13.35 -7.15
C SER A 246 9.18 -13.39 -6.50
N HIS A 247 9.62 -14.55 -6.01
CA HIS A 247 11.00 -14.72 -5.61
C HIS A 247 11.87 -15.00 -6.85
N SER A 248 12.85 -14.13 -7.11
CA SER A 248 13.93 -14.40 -8.05
C SER A 248 15.01 -15.18 -7.31
N SER A 249 14.87 -16.50 -7.18
CA SER A 249 16.01 -17.35 -6.81
C SER A 249 16.94 -17.48 -8.01
N SER A 250 18.19 -17.08 -7.82
CA SER A 250 19.26 -17.05 -8.84
C SER A 250 19.87 -18.43 -9.14
N SER A 251 19.12 -19.52 -9.02
CA SER A 251 19.61 -20.84 -9.42
C SER A 251 18.46 -21.78 -9.72
N SER A 252 18.46 -22.26 -10.98
CA SER A 252 17.61 -23.30 -11.55
C SER A 252 16.15 -22.96 -11.98
N ALA A 253 15.74 -23.64 -13.04
CA ALA A 253 14.72 -23.34 -14.01
C ALA A 253 13.25 -23.54 -13.60
N THR A 254 12.86 -23.36 -12.36
CA THR A 254 11.46 -23.38 -11.93
C THR A 254 11.17 -22.25 -10.96
N LYS A 255 10.50 -21.19 -11.43
CA LYS A 255 9.97 -20.13 -10.57
C LYS A 255 8.86 -20.71 -9.70
N ALA A 256 9.19 -21.08 -8.46
CA ALA A 256 8.17 -21.40 -7.47
C ALA A 256 7.40 -20.12 -7.10
N LYS A 257 6.16 -19.98 -7.56
CA LYS A 257 5.25 -18.94 -7.10
C LYS A 257 4.68 -19.40 -5.76
N SER A 258 5.00 -18.69 -4.69
CA SER A 258 4.30 -18.87 -3.42
C SER A 258 2.92 -18.21 -3.52
N TYR A 259 1.89 -18.98 -3.24
CA TYR A 259 0.49 -18.52 -3.22
C TYR A 259 0.01 -18.49 -1.79
N ARG A 260 -0.64 -17.42 -1.49
CA ARG A 260 -1.21 -17.24 -0.18
C ARG A 260 -2.61 -16.67 -0.22
N THR A 261 -3.52 -17.13 0.65
CA THR A 261 -4.94 -16.74 0.71
C THR A 261 -5.38 -16.44 2.17
N SER A 262 -5.89 -15.20 2.62
CA SER A 262 -6.50 -14.81 3.93
C SER A 262 -7.89 -14.17 3.82
N SER A 263 -8.65 -14.01 4.89
CA SER A 263 -9.95 -13.33 4.89
C SER A 263 -9.98 -12.19 5.91
N PHE A 264 -10.69 -11.10 5.62
CA PHE A 264 -10.98 -10.08 6.61
C PHE A 264 -12.36 -9.46 6.46
N ARG A 265 -12.79 -8.81 7.53
CA ARG A 265 -13.95 -7.95 7.57
C ARG A 265 -13.53 -6.49 7.64
N VAL A 266 -14.31 -5.62 7.00
CA VAL A 266 -14.22 -4.19 7.23
C VAL A 266 -15.20 -3.84 8.35
N MET A 267 -14.65 -3.34 9.45
CA MET A 267 -15.36 -2.94 10.67
C MET A 267 -15.20 -1.43 10.88
N ASP A 268 -15.93 -0.86 11.86
CA ASP A 268 -15.77 0.55 12.24
C ASP A 268 -14.31 0.86 12.66
N GLY A 269 -13.63 -0.06 13.35
CA GLY A 269 -12.21 0.03 13.71
C GLY A 269 -11.22 -0.37 12.60
N GLY A 270 -11.66 -0.45 11.35
CA GLY A 270 -10.83 -0.81 10.19
C GLY A 270 -10.91 -2.28 9.83
N VAL A 271 -9.80 -2.80 9.31
CA VAL A 271 -9.68 -4.18 8.85
C VAL A 271 -9.45 -5.12 10.04
N ASP A 272 -10.25 -6.17 10.11
CA ASP A 272 -10.11 -7.29 11.06
C ASP A 272 -9.94 -8.60 10.30
N PHE A 273 -8.81 -9.28 10.51
CA PHE A 273 -8.46 -10.55 9.85
C PHE A 273 -9.10 -11.73 10.57
N ILE A 274 -9.61 -12.68 9.79
CA ILE A 274 -10.32 -13.88 10.25
C ILE A 274 -9.41 -15.10 10.16
#